data_00f30c6cc18219e3e5c096a39e33f956
#
_entry.id   00f30c6cc18219e3e5c096a39e33f956
#
_cell.length_a   1.000
_cell.length_b   1.000
_cell.length_c   1.000
_cell.angle_alpha   90.00
_cell.angle_beta   90.00
_cell.angle_gamma   90.00
#
_symmetry.space_group_name_H-M   'P 1'
#
loop_
_entity.id
_entity.type
_entity.pdbx_description
1 polymer ?
#
loop_
_entity_poly.entity_id
_entity_poly.type
_entity_poly.pdbx_seq_one_letter_code
_entity_poly.pdbx_strand_id
1 'polypeptide(L)'
;MGYVKNPEEIAELQAVLAKPHARDGRVLYVPFDTDVDFVREVLPPGLEPGAGPASLTIGDWRGSNAGPYRAAFLMVSAVPEHDKNLRGTYCLSFFISNESAILFGRPMMGEPKKLAHIDFSIDGNCLQASVSRLGTDLIKITAELNHEIPATESQSRAFWYKHQPADNGDGLQYDPQLLMQINTQRPSKLIVSSAEIHLESSIHDPVADIPVQRVRQAYYSEGDIYAACSFMRTVSRAEFLPYAFSG
;
A
#
# COMPACT_ATOMS: atom_id res chain seq x y z
N MET A 1 20.32 2.53 -25.99
CA MET A 1 19.15 3.18 -25.34
C MET A 1 19.13 4.66 -25.68
N GLY A 2 18.01 5.18 -26.19
CA GLY A 2 17.77 6.57 -26.54
C GLY A 2 16.47 7.09 -25.91
N TYR A 3 16.16 8.35 -26.15
CA TYR A 3 14.89 8.95 -25.71
C TYR A 3 13.67 8.34 -26.41
N VAL A 4 13.84 7.83 -27.63
CA VAL A 4 12.78 7.17 -28.41
C VAL A 4 13.08 5.67 -28.43
N LYS A 5 12.10 4.87 -28.04
CA LYS A 5 12.19 3.41 -27.98
C LYS A 5 11.75 2.81 -29.31
N ASN A 6 12.43 1.75 -29.76
CA ASN A 6 11.99 0.94 -30.86
C ASN A 6 10.90 -0.07 -30.40
N PRO A 7 10.18 -0.73 -31.33
CA PRO A 7 9.12 -1.68 -30.97
C PRO A 7 9.57 -2.85 -30.07
N GLU A 8 10.79 -3.33 -30.24
CA GLU A 8 11.36 -4.43 -29.44
C GLU A 8 11.60 -3.98 -27.98
N GLU A 9 12.25 -2.83 -27.77
CA GLU A 9 12.42 -2.21 -26.44
C GLU A 9 11.08 -1.91 -25.76
N ILE A 10 10.05 -1.51 -26.54
CA ILE A 10 8.70 -1.29 -26.00
C ILE A 10 8.09 -2.62 -25.53
N ALA A 11 8.20 -3.69 -26.32
CA ALA A 11 7.66 -5.01 -25.95
C ALA A 11 8.33 -5.58 -24.71
N GLU A 12 9.65 -5.42 -24.56
CA GLU A 12 10.40 -5.81 -23.36
C GLU A 12 9.90 -5.05 -22.12
N LEU A 13 9.77 -3.72 -22.22
CA LEU A 13 9.25 -2.90 -21.11
C LEU A 13 7.83 -3.30 -20.72
N GLN A 14 6.95 -3.53 -21.70
CA GLN A 14 5.58 -3.97 -21.44
C GLN A 14 5.54 -5.34 -20.74
N ALA A 15 6.41 -6.27 -21.13
CA ALA A 15 6.49 -7.59 -20.50
C ALA A 15 6.94 -7.50 -19.02
N VAL A 16 7.86 -6.57 -18.71
CA VAL A 16 8.28 -6.27 -17.34
C VAL A 16 7.15 -5.66 -16.53
N LEU A 17 6.45 -4.67 -17.09
CA LEU A 17 5.37 -3.94 -16.44
C LEU A 17 4.12 -4.82 -16.21
N ALA A 18 3.88 -5.82 -17.07
CA ALA A 18 2.78 -6.76 -16.93
C ALA A 18 2.93 -7.73 -15.74
N LYS A 19 4.11 -7.82 -15.16
CA LYS A 19 4.43 -8.74 -14.05
C LYS A 19 5.12 -7.98 -12.89
N PRO A 20 4.42 -7.06 -12.22
CA PRO A 20 4.98 -6.35 -11.08
C PRO A 20 5.41 -7.33 -9.98
N HIS A 21 6.60 -7.11 -9.45
CA HIS A 21 7.11 -7.93 -8.35
C HIS A 21 8.01 -7.11 -7.42
N ALA A 22 8.07 -7.55 -6.16
CA ALA A 22 9.05 -7.13 -5.19
C ALA A 22 9.71 -8.40 -4.60
N ARG A 23 11.02 -8.46 -4.59
CA ARG A 23 11.80 -9.65 -4.21
C ARG A 23 12.68 -9.36 -3.03
N ASP A 24 13.07 -10.44 -2.34
CA ASP A 24 13.95 -10.39 -1.18
C ASP A 24 13.47 -9.33 -0.18
N GLY A 25 12.16 -9.33 0.06
CA GLY A 25 11.50 -8.40 0.97
C GLY A 25 11.65 -8.83 2.42
N ARG A 26 11.80 -7.83 3.31
CA ARG A 26 11.65 -7.96 4.75
C ARG A 26 10.50 -7.07 5.17
N VAL A 27 9.41 -7.65 5.64
CA VAL A 27 8.15 -6.94 5.82
C VAL A 27 7.58 -7.22 7.19
N LEU A 28 7.22 -6.16 7.91
CA LEU A 28 6.42 -6.23 9.12
C LEU A 28 4.98 -5.81 8.79
N TYR A 29 4.03 -6.69 9.08
CA TYR A 29 2.59 -6.47 9.00
C TYR A 29 2.02 -6.33 10.40
N VAL A 30 1.39 -5.21 10.69
CA VAL A 30 0.81 -4.87 12.01
C VAL A 30 -0.69 -4.61 11.83
N PRO A 31 -1.55 -5.61 12.05
CA PRO A 31 -2.99 -5.42 12.04
C PRO A 31 -3.46 -4.77 13.35
N PHE A 32 -4.53 -3.95 13.27
CA PHE A 32 -5.14 -3.32 14.43
C PHE A 32 -6.64 -3.10 14.23
N ASP A 33 -7.36 -3.04 15.35
CA ASP A 33 -8.77 -2.69 15.36
C ASP A 33 -8.92 -1.19 15.19
N THR A 34 -9.90 -0.78 14.38
CA THR A 34 -10.25 0.62 14.14
C THR A 34 -11.76 0.81 14.16
N ASP A 35 -12.20 2.05 14.11
CA ASP A 35 -13.60 2.41 14.08
C ASP A 35 -14.20 2.15 12.68
N VAL A 36 -15.32 1.44 12.61
CA VAL A 36 -16.00 1.13 11.35
C VAL A 36 -16.67 2.37 10.72
N ASP A 37 -17.10 3.33 11.54
CA ASP A 37 -17.70 4.57 11.02
C ASP A 37 -16.63 5.46 10.38
N PHE A 38 -15.43 5.53 10.99
CA PHE A 38 -14.27 6.12 10.35
C PHE A 38 -13.96 5.44 9.01
N VAL A 39 -13.92 4.10 8.97
CA VAL A 39 -13.65 3.36 7.72
C VAL A 39 -14.70 3.70 6.66
N ARG A 40 -15.97 3.82 7.02
CA ARG A 40 -17.04 4.18 6.09
C ARG A 40 -16.87 5.59 5.51
N GLU A 41 -16.40 6.53 6.33
CA GLU A 41 -16.18 7.92 5.92
C GLU A 41 -15.01 8.06 4.91
N VAL A 42 -13.94 7.29 5.11
CA VAL A 42 -12.73 7.41 4.27
C VAL A 42 -12.74 6.54 3.02
N LEU A 43 -13.71 5.63 2.86
CA LEU A 43 -13.82 4.78 1.68
C LEU A 43 -14.48 5.52 0.52
N PRO A 44 -13.82 5.56 -0.66
CA PRO A 44 -14.42 6.17 -1.85
C PRO A 44 -15.61 5.38 -2.40
N PRO A 45 -16.45 6.01 -3.26
CA PRO A 45 -17.59 5.37 -3.92
C PRO A 45 -17.21 4.07 -4.61
N GLY A 46 -18.04 3.04 -4.47
CA GLY A 46 -17.81 1.69 -5.01
C GLY A 46 -17.20 0.72 -4.01
N LEU A 47 -16.77 1.20 -2.83
CA LEU A 47 -16.28 0.38 -1.72
C LEU A 47 -17.11 0.60 -0.45
N GLU A 48 -17.20 -0.45 0.36
CA GLU A 48 -17.80 -0.44 1.69
C GLU A 48 -16.85 -1.06 2.72
N PRO A 49 -17.04 -0.78 4.03
CA PRO A 49 -16.25 -1.39 5.08
C PRO A 49 -16.29 -2.92 5.03
N GLY A 50 -15.11 -3.53 5.05
CA GLY A 50 -14.94 -4.97 5.22
C GLY A 50 -14.88 -5.35 6.72
N ALA A 51 -15.06 -6.63 7.02
CA ALA A 51 -15.03 -7.16 8.39
C ALA A 51 -13.59 -7.40 8.95
N GLY A 52 -12.54 -7.14 8.16
CA GLY A 52 -11.15 -7.33 8.58
C GLY A 52 -10.60 -6.15 9.40
N PRO A 53 -9.42 -6.31 10.00
CA PRO A 53 -8.73 -5.21 10.68
C PRO A 53 -8.23 -4.17 9.69
N ALA A 54 -7.93 -2.98 10.18
CA ALA A 54 -6.98 -2.08 9.54
C ALA A 54 -5.55 -2.62 9.71
N SER A 55 -4.60 -2.10 8.94
CA SER A 55 -3.22 -2.55 9.07
C SER A 55 -2.21 -1.47 8.67
N LEU A 56 -1.08 -1.50 9.35
CA LEU A 56 0.13 -0.80 8.95
C LEU A 56 1.14 -1.83 8.49
N THR A 57 1.66 -1.68 7.28
CA THR A 57 2.73 -2.53 6.75
C THR A 57 3.92 -1.67 6.46
N ILE A 58 5.10 -2.11 6.87
CA ILE A 58 6.37 -1.47 6.54
C ILE A 58 7.37 -2.52 6.10
N GLY A 59 8.15 -2.22 5.06
CA GLY A 59 9.10 -3.19 4.54
C GLY A 59 10.25 -2.60 3.74
N ASP A 60 11.27 -3.45 3.57
CA ASP A 60 12.49 -3.21 2.82
C ASP A 60 12.57 -4.25 1.70
N TRP A 61 12.35 -3.84 0.45
CA TRP A 61 12.41 -4.69 -0.75
C TRP A 61 13.71 -4.43 -1.48
N ARG A 62 14.58 -5.43 -1.53
CA ARG A 62 15.92 -5.33 -2.12
C ARG A 62 15.92 -5.48 -3.63
N GLY A 63 14.86 -6.01 -4.21
CA GLY A 63 14.68 -6.15 -5.66
C GLY A 63 13.25 -5.86 -6.10
N SER A 64 13.09 -5.08 -7.16
CA SER A 64 11.80 -4.85 -7.81
C SER A 64 11.99 -4.36 -9.25
N ASN A 65 10.87 -4.26 -9.99
CA ASN A 65 10.88 -3.61 -11.31
C ASN A 65 11.37 -2.14 -11.26
N ALA A 66 11.26 -1.49 -10.10
CA ALA A 66 11.67 -0.10 -9.88
C ALA A 66 13.02 0.06 -9.13
N GLY A 67 13.78 -1.04 -8.98
CA GLY A 67 14.97 -1.08 -8.13
C GLY A 67 14.64 -1.33 -6.66
N PRO A 68 15.64 -1.27 -5.75
CA PRO A 68 15.40 -1.46 -4.32
C PRO A 68 14.66 -0.26 -3.72
N TYR A 69 13.74 -0.51 -2.78
CA TYR A 69 13.03 0.54 -2.06
C TYR A 69 12.50 0.05 -0.72
N ARG A 70 12.22 0.99 0.18
CA ARG A 70 11.41 0.79 1.37
C ARG A 70 10.04 1.40 1.16
N ALA A 71 9.02 0.79 1.78
CA ALA A 71 7.67 1.30 1.72
C ALA A 71 6.94 1.11 3.05
N ALA A 72 5.99 2.01 3.32
CA ALA A 72 5.03 1.86 4.40
C ALA A 72 3.64 2.23 3.89
N PHE A 73 2.63 1.45 4.24
CA PHE A 73 1.27 1.72 3.82
C PHE A 73 0.26 1.39 4.91
N LEU A 74 -0.69 2.31 5.05
CA LEU A 74 -1.81 2.24 5.98
C LEU A 74 -3.06 1.82 5.21
N MET A 75 -3.64 0.69 5.59
CA MET A 75 -4.75 0.07 4.88
C MET A 75 -5.96 -0.10 5.79
N VAL A 76 -7.15 0.04 5.22
CA VAL A 76 -8.43 -0.32 5.87
C VAL A 76 -9.09 -1.47 5.12
N SER A 77 -9.85 -2.31 5.85
CA SER A 77 -10.57 -3.42 5.24
C SER A 77 -11.74 -2.92 4.39
N ALA A 78 -11.85 -3.41 3.17
CA ALA A 78 -12.86 -2.99 2.22
C ALA A 78 -13.43 -4.16 1.41
N VAL A 79 -14.67 -3.98 0.94
CA VAL A 79 -15.33 -4.86 -0.02
C VAL A 79 -15.96 -4.01 -1.12
N PRO A 80 -15.99 -4.44 -2.38
CA PRO A 80 -16.76 -3.75 -3.40
C PRO A 80 -18.26 -3.82 -3.12
N GLU A 81 -18.98 -2.73 -3.35
CA GLU A 81 -20.45 -2.65 -3.15
C GLU A 81 -21.23 -3.76 -3.89
N HIS A 82 -20.76 -4.13 -5.08
CA HIS A 82 -21.42 -5.11 -5.95
C HIS A 82 -21.04 -6.57 -5.64
N ASP A 83 -19.99 -6.82 -4.85
CA ASP A 83 -19.56 -8.17 -4.45
C ASP A 83 -18.97 -8.18 -3.03
N LYS A 84 -19.83 -8.40 -2.04
CA LYS A 84 -19.47 -8.47 -0.62
C LYS A 84 -18.57 -9.67 -0.25
N ASN A 85 -18.42 -10.65 -1.14
CA ASN A 85 -17.54 -11.81 -0.93
C ASN A 85 -16.09 -11.49 -1.35
N LEU A 86 -15.88 -10.46 -2.16
CA LEU A 86 -14.57 -10.06 -2.64
C LEU A 86 -13.86 -9.18 -1.59
N ARG A 87 -13.31 -9.82 -0.55
CA ARG A 87 -12.62 -9.13 0.54
C ARG A 87 -11.25 -8.64 0.11
N GLY A 88 -10.90 -7.43 0.52
CA GLY A 88 -9.62 -6.80 0.28
C GLY A 88 -9.38 -5.61 1.21
N THR A 89 -8.47 -4.75 0.81
CA THR A 89 -8.10 -3.53 1.56
C THR A 89 -8.05 -2.32 0.64
N TYR A 90 -8.30 -1.14 1.18
CA TYR A 90 -8.09 0.15 0.53
C TYR A 90 -6.97 0.90 1.25
N CYS A 91 -6.13 1.61 0.50
CA CYS A 91 -4.96 2.29 1.04
C CYS A 91 -5.26 3.76 1.34
N LEU A 92 -5.10 4.15 2.60
CA LEU A 92 -5.23 5.54 3.04
C LEU A 92 -3.95 6.34 2.82
N SER A 93 -2.79 5.73 3.06
CA SER A 93 -1.48 6.38 2.89
C SER A 93 -0.45 5.36 2.41
N PHE A 94 0.36 5.76 1.43
CA PHE A 94 1.42 4.93 0.87
C PHE A 94 2.71 5.74 0.73
N PHE A 95 3.67 5.46 1.59
CA PHE A 95 4.98 6.10 1.59
C PHE A 95 6.01 5.18 0.95
N ILE A 96 6.96 5.76 0.22
CA ILE A 96 7.99 5.02 -0.49
C ILE A 96 9.30 5.81 -0.55
N SER A 97 10.44 5.13 -0.46
CA SER A 97 11.76 5.76 -0.43
C SER A 97 12.40 5.98 -1.80
N ASN A 98 11.74 5.56 -2.90
CA ASN A 98 12.30 5.58 -4.25
C ASN A 98 11.33 6.21 -5.24
N GLU A 99 11.78 7.25 -5.93
CA GLU A 99 11.00 7.97 -6.95
C GLU A 99 10.56 7.06 -8.11
N SER A 100 11.42 6.15 -8.58
CA SER A 100 11.08 5.25 -9.69
C SER A 100 9.87 4.40 -9.38
N ALA A 101 9.69 3.95 -8.13
CA ALA A 101 8.54 3.17 -7.71
C ALA A 101 7.23 4.00 -7.68
N ILE A 102 7.33 5.33 -7.52
CA ILE A 102 6.17 6.23 -7.66
C ILE A 102 5.72 6.29 -9.11
N LEU A 103 6.68 6.47 -10.05
CA LEU A 103 6.40 6.55 -11.48
C LEU A 103 5.78 5.26 -12.05
N PHE A 104 6.11 4.11 -11.49
CA PHE A 104 5.44 2.85 -11.83
C PHE A 104 4.07 2.71 -11.17
N GLY A 105 3.92 3.08 -9.91
CA GLY A 105 2.72 2.82 -9.12
C GLY A 105 1.56 3.78 -9.44
N ARG A 106 1.79 5.08 -9.35
CA ARG A 106 0.71 6.08 -9.50
C ARG A 106 0.04 6.05 -10.87
N PRO A 107 0.75 6.24 -12.00
CA PRO A 107 0.10 6.33 -13.31
C PRO A 107 -0.42 5.00 -13.83
N MET A 108 0.16 3.87 -13.42
CA MET A 108 -0.25 2.55 -13.89
C MET A 108 -1.37 1.93 -13.07
N MET A 109 -1.23 1.93 -11.75
CA MET A 109 -2.11 1.20 -10.84
C MET A 109 -2.97 2.10 -9.96
N GLY A 110 -2.73 3.41 -9.97
CA GLY A 110 -3.46 4.35 -9.09
C GLY A 110 -3.06 4.25 -7.62
N GLU A 111 -1.89 3.69 -7.31
CA GLU A 111 -1.37 3.61 -5.95
C GLU A 111 -1.02 5.02 -5.44
N PRO A 112 -1.53 5.48 -4.28
CA PRO A 112 -1.35 6.85 -3.78
C PRO A 112 0.04 7.08 -3.17
N LYS A 113 1.10 6.66 -3.88
CA LYS A 113 2.49 6.71 -3.42
C LYS A 113 2.99 8.14 -3.25
N LYS A 114 3.63 8.41 -2.11
CA LYS A 114 4.31 9.66 -1.76
C LYS A 114 5.75 9.36 -1.38
N LEU A 115 6.69 10.21 -1.82
CA LEU A 115 8.10 10.08 -1.42
C LEU A 115 8.25 10.43 0.06
N ALA A 116 8.96 9.58 0.80
CA ALA A 116 9.26 9.77 2.22
C ALA A 116 10.63 9.18 2.57
N HIS A 117 11.19 9.62 3.67
CA HIS A 117 12.31 8.94 4.30
C HIS A 117 11.79 7.79 5.15
N ILE A 118 12.33 6.59 4.96
CA ILE A 118 11.88 5.39 5.65
C ILE A 118 13.09 4.67 6.21
N ASP A 119 13.13 4.50 7.54
CA ASP A 119 14.11 3.65 8.21
C ASP A 119 13.50 2.29 8.54
N PHE A 120 14.34 1.26 8.44
CA PHE A 120 13.97 -0.10 8.76
C PHE A 120 15.23 -0.85 9.20
N SER A 121 15.27 -1.28 10.44
CA SER A 121 16.41 -1.95 11.05
C SER A 121 15.97 -3.11 11.94
N ILE A 122 16.81 -4.13 12.00
CA ILE A 122 16.62 -5.29 12.88
C ILE A 122 17.96 -5.50 13.63
N ASP A 123 17.87 -5.52 14.96
CA ASP A 123 18.98 -5.84 15.86
C ASP A 123 18.55 -6.97 16.79
N GLY A 124 19.13 -8.15 16.61
CA GLY A 124 18.69 -9.37 17.29
C GLY A 124 17.23 -9.70 16.94
N ASN A 125 16.35 -9.67 17.94
CA ASN A 125 14.91 -9.86 17.80
C ASN A 125 14.11 -8.54 17.80
N CYS A 126 14.76 -7.40 17.92
CA CYS A 126 14.11 -6.09 17.93
C CYS A 126 14.11 -5.50 16.51
N LEU A 127 12.91 -5.19 15.99
CA LEU A 127 12.72 -4.44 14.76
C LEU A 127 12.31 -3.01 15.09
N GLN A 128 12.96 -2.04 14.48
CA GLN A 128 12.60 -0.63 14.55
C GLN A 128 12.41 -0.09 13.13
N ALA A 129 11.34 0.66 12.94
CA ALA A 129 11.06 1.30 11.66
C ALA A 129 10.38 2.66 11.85
N SER A 130 10.64 3.57 10.91
CA SER A 130 10.01 4.90 10.94
C SER A 130 9.76 5.43 9.55
N VAL A 131 8.81 6.36 9.46
CA VAL A 131 8.52 7.14 8.25
C VAL A 131 8.51 8.61 8.62
N SER A 132 9.33 9.41 7.94
CA SER A 132 9.29 10.86 8.08
C SER A 132 9.11 11.54 6.71
N ARG A 133 8.33 12.61 6.68
CA ARG A 133 8.05 13.36 5.47
C ARG A 133 7.81 14.84 5.79
N LEU A 134 8.43 15.72 4.99
CA LEU A 134 8.31 17.18 5.11
C LEU A 134 8.55 17.70 6.54
N GLY A 135 9.51 17.07 7.26
CA GLY A 135 9.88 17.47 8.61
C GLY A 135 9.03 16.88 9.75
N THR A 136 8.05 16.03 9.43
CA THR A 136 7.22 15.34 10.43
C THR A 136 7.54 13.85 10.47
N ASP A 137 7.71 13.29 11.67
CA ASP A 137 7.84 11.86 11.92
C ASP A 137 6.42 11.24 11.98
N LEU A 138 5.93 10.78 10.85
CA LEU A 138 4.55 10.33 10.68
C LEU A 138 4.25 8.98 11.31
N ILE A 139 5.23 8.06 11.29
CA ILE A 139 5.07 6.69 11.76
C ILE A 139 6.33 6.26 12.50
N LYS A 140 6.16 5.67 13.70
CA LYS A 140 7.21 4.94 14.42
C LYS A 140 6.68 3.59 14.84
N ILE A 141 7.49 2.56 14.63
CA ILE A 141 7.15 1.17 14.96
C ILE A 141 8.32 0.55 15.72
N THR A 142 7.99 -0.12 16.82
CA THR A 142 8.90 -1.05 17.50
C THR A 142 8.21 -2.41 17.53
N ALA A 143 8.93 -3.47 17.15
CA ALA A 143 8.39 -4.82 17.19
C ALA A 143 9.41 -5.81 17.76
N GLU A 144 8.90 -6.81 18.47
CA GLU A 144 9.67 -7.94 18.94
C GLU A 144 9.35 -9.17 18.10
N LEU A 145 10.38 -9.76 17.49
CA LEU A 145 10.29 -10.97 16.67
C LEU A 145 10.35 -12.18 17.59
N ASN A 146 9.18 -12.81 17.86
CA ASN A 146 9.05 -13.80 18.92
C ASN A 146 9.48 -15.21 18.50
N HIS A 147 8.70 -15.85 17.61
CA HIS A 147 8.98 -17.22 17.19
C HIS A 147 8.58 -17.45 15.74
N GLU A 148 9.34 -18.30 15.07
CA GLU A 148 9.09 -18.67 13.68
C GLU A 148 7.93 -19.69 13.59
N ILE A 149 7.11 -19.55 12.57
CA ILE A 149 6.03 -20.46 12.21
C ILE A 149 6.19 -20.89 10.76
N PRO A 150 5.55 -21.98 10.32
CA PRO A 150 5.61 -22.43 8.94
C PRO A 150 5.19 -21.32 7.97
N ALA A 151 6.07 -21.00 7.02
CA ALA A 151 5.82 -20.05 5.96
C ALA A 151 4.96 -20.72 4.86
N THR A 152 3.85 -20.08 4.50
CA THR A 152 2.93 -20.59 3.47
C THR A 152 2.62 -19.50 2.48
N GLU A 153 2.49 -19.86 1.19
CA GLU A 153 2.03 -18.94 0.16
C GLU A 153 0.62 -18.44 0.51
N SER A 154 0.40 -17.16 0.32
CA SER A 154 -0.88 -16.52 0.60
C SER A 154 -1.23 -15.49 -0.46
N GLN A 155 -2.52 -15.17 -0.56
CA GLN A 155 -3.02 -14.11 -1.44
C GLN A 155 -3.78 -13.06 -0.64
N SER A 156 -3.54 -11.81 -1.02
CA SER A 156 -4.30 -10.66 -0.53
C SER A 156 -4.78 -9.81 -1.71
N ARG A 157 -5.81 -8.99 -1.47
CA ARG A 157 -6.35 -8.07 -2.46
C ARG A 157 -6.25 -6.66 -1.95
N ALA A 158 -5.91 -5.72 -2.86
CA ALA A 158 -5.98 -4.30 -2.60
C ALA A 158 -6.80 -3.62 -3.70
N PHE A 159 -7.53 -2.58 -3.33
CA PHE A 159 -8.32 -1.77 -4.24
C PHE A 159 -7.66 -0.42 -4.43
N TRP A 160 -7.56 0.02 -5.70
CA TRP A 160 -6.91 1.27 -6.08
C TRP A 160 -7.82 2.08 -6.98
N TYR A 161 -7.70 3.39 -6.91
CA TYR A 161 -8.39 4.29 -7.84
C TYR A 161 -7.39 4.99 -8.73
N LYS A 162 -7.40 4.64 -10.01
CA LYS A 162 -6.63 5.35 -11.01
C LYS A 162 -7.42 6.57 -11.48
N HIS A 163 -6.90 7.75 -11.18
CA HIS A 163 -7.52 9.03 -11.52
C HIS A 163 -6.43 10.06 -11.84
N GLN A 164 -6.85 11.20 -12.38
CA GLN A 164 -5.97 12.32 -12.65
C GLN A 164 -6.73 13.63 -12.48
N PRO A 165 -6.17 14.61 -11.75
CA PRO A 165 -6.68 15.98 -11.74
C PRO A 165 -6.74 16.56 -13.17
N ALA A 166 -7.72 17.41 -13.44
CA ALA A 166 -7.81 18.13 -14.69
C ALA A 166 -6.68 19.17 -14.80
N ASP A 167 -6.24 19.44 -16.01
CA ASP A 167 -5.12 20.35 -16.31
C ASP A 167 -5.39 21.80 -15.90
N ASN A 168 -6.65 22.22 -15.89
CA ASN A 168 -7.11 23.52 -15.41
C ASN A 168 -7.31 23.60 -13.88
N GLY A 169 -7.07 22.49 -13.15
CA GLY A 169 -7.28 22.39 -11.71
C GLY A 169 -8.74 22.24 -11.28
N ASP A 170 -9.69 22.14 -12.21
CA ASP A 170 -11.12 22.00 -11.92
C ASP A 170 -11.57 20.54 -12.04
N GLY A 171 -11.55 19.84 -10.90
CA GLY A 171 -12.02 18.46 -10.80
C GLY A 171 -11.06 17.44 -11.40
N LEU A 172 -11.61 16.40 -12.03
CA LEU A 172 -10.88 15.26 -12.60
C LEU A 172 -11.01 15.20 -14.13
N GLN A 173 -9.93 14.80 -14.78
CA GLN A 173 -9.87 14.69 -16.23
C GLN A 173 -10.80 13.62 -16.80
N TYR A 174 -11.01 12.52 -16.07
CA TYR A 174 -11.89 11.40 -16.44
C TYR A 174 -12.51 10.75 -15.19
N ASP A 175 -13.50 9.90 -15.40
CA ASP A 175 -14.09 9.12 -14.32
C ASP A 175 -13.07 8.14 -13.77
N PRO A 176 -12.82 8.11 -12.44
CA PRO A 176 -11.85 7.23 -11.82
C PRO A 176 -12.09 5.76 -12.11
N GLN A 177 -11.02 5.02 -12.31
CA GLN A 177 -11.05 3.58 -12.53
C GLN A 177 -10.74 2.85 -11.23
N LEU A 178 -11.71 2.10 -10.71
CA LEU A 178 -11.49 1.15 -9.62
C LEU A 178 -10.77 -0.07 -10.18
N LEU A 179 -9.61 -0.35 -9.63
CA LEU A 179 -8.76 -1.49 -9.96
C LEU A 179 -8.67 -2.43 -8.76
N MET A 180 -8.55 -3.73 -9.02
CA MET A 180 -8.21 -4.73 -8.02
C MET A 180 -6.82 -5.27 -8.30
N GLN A 181 -5.97 -5.24 -7.30
CA GLN A 181 -4.65 -5.89 -7.31
C GLN A 181 -4.69 -7.14 -6.45
N ILE A 182 -4.26 -8.26 -7.00
CA ILE A 182 -4.01 -9.50 -6.27
C ILE A 182 -2.52 -9.59 -6.01
N ASN A 183 -2.14 -9.68 -4.74
CA ASN A 183 -0.78 -9.89 -4.31
C ASN A 183 -0.61 -11.35 -3.89
N THR A 184 0.28 -12.08 -4.57
CA THR A 184 0.71 -13.42 -4.17
C THR A 184 2.01 -13.28 -3.39
N GLN A 185 1.97 -13.60 -2.10
CA GLN A 185 3.10 -13.56 -1.19
C GLN A 185 3.72 -14.95 -1.08
N ARG A 186 5.02 -15.04 -1.28
CA ARG A 186 5.82 -16.28 -1.18
C ARG A 186 6.89 -16.11 -0.11
N PRO A 187 6.50 -16.23 1.17
CA PRO A 187 7.46 -16.09 2.25
C PRO A 187 8.40 -17.29 2.31
N SER A 188 9.69 -17.02 2.49
CA SER A 188 10.70 -18.00 2.88
C SER A 188 10.83 -18.11 4.40
N LYS A 189 10.35 -17.08 5.14
CA LYS A 189 10.35 -17.00 6.60
C LYS A 189 9.13 -16.25 7.08
N LEU A 190 8.54 -16.72 8.18
CA LEU A 190 7.39 -16.08 8.84
C LEU A 190 7.55 -16.15 10.35
N ILE A 191 7.53 -15.00 11.01
CA ILE A 191 7.71 -14.87 12.46
C ILE A 191 6.49 -14.18 13.05
N VAL A 192 5.93 -14.78 14.09
CA VAL A 192 4.96 -14.15 14.98
C VAL A 192 5.66 -13.05 15.77
N SER A 193 5.07 -11.87 15.83
CA SER A 193 5.66 -10.69 16.44
C SER A 193 4.64 -9.94 17.29
N SER A 194 5.13 -9.20 18.27
CA SER A 194 4.39 -8.13 18.94
C SER A 194 4.88 -6.79 18.38
N ALA A 195 4.00 -5.80 18.34
CA ALA A 195 4.38 -4.48 17.83
C ALA A 195 3.67 -3.36 18.60
N GLU A 196 4.35 -2.24 18.72
CA GLU A 196 3.80 -0.96 19.12
C GLU A 196 3.91 0.01 17.94
N ILE A 197 2.85 0.78 17.69
CA ILE A 197 2.80 1.78 16.64
C ILE A 197 2.49 3.15 17.23
N HIS A 198 3.18 4.16 16.74
CA HIS A 198 2.88 5.55 17.03
C HIS A 198 2.68 6.26 15.68
N LEU A 199 1.55 6.97 15.57
CA LEU A 199 1.15 7.70 14.38
C LEU A 199 1.06 9.19 14.71
N GLU A 200 1.52 10.03 13.78
CA GLU A 200 1.40 11.49 13.85
C GLU A 200 0.90 12.02 12.51
N SER A 201 0.09 13.07 12.54
CA SER A 201 -0.44 13.73 11.34
C SER A 201 0.33 15.01 11.03
N SER A 202 0.44 15.32 9.74
CA SER A 202 0.80 16.65 9.26
C SER A 202 -0.35 17.23 8.43
N ILE A 203 -0.22 18.50 8.03
CA ILE A 203 -1.20 19.14 7.12
C ILE A 203 -1.29 18.45 5.73
N HIS A 204 -0.31 17.62 5.39
CA HIS A 204 -0.24 16.89 4.11
C HIS A 204 -0.56 15.41 4.23
N ASP A 205 -0.44 14.87 5.44
CA ASP A 205 -0.50 13.41 5.68
C ASP A 205 -1.24 13.15 7.00
N PRO A 206 -2.57 12.93 6.98
CA PRO A 206 -3.39 12.75 8.17
C PRO A 206 -3.31 11.31 8.70
N VAL A 207 -2.10 10.82 8.96
CA VAL A 207 -1.84 9.40 9.29
C VAL A 207 -2.43 9.02 10.64
N ALA A 208 -2.42 9.93 11.62
CA ALA A 208 -2.94 9.69 12.96
C ALA A 208 -4.46 9.88 13.09
N ASP A 209 -5.13 10.27 12.01
CA ASP A 209 -6.60 10.45 12.04
C ASP A 209 -7.33 9.11 12.14
N ILE A 210 -6.68 8.00 11.72
CA ILE A 210 -7.24 6.66 11.90
C ILE A 210 -7.20 6.26 13.39
N PRO A 211 -8.34 5.89 14.01
CA PRO A 211 -8.37 5.44 15.39
C PRO A 211 -7.67 4.07 15.54
N VAL A 212 -6.56 4.02 16.27
CA VAL A 212 -5.92 2.77 16.66
C VAL A 212 -6.51 2.33 18.01
N GLN A 213 -7.50 1.44 18.01
CA GLN A 213 -8.17 0.98 19.21
C GLN A 213 -7.37 -0.12 19.92
N ARG A 214 -6.84 -1.09 19.16
CA ARG A 214 -6.05 -2.21 19.68
C ARG A 214 -5.14 -2.78 18.61
N VAL A 215 -3.85 -2.79 18.84
CA VAL A 215 -2.89 -3.52 18.01
C VAL A 215 -3.07 -5.01 18.24
N ARG A 216 -3.19 -5.78 17.16
CA ARG A 216 -3.30 -7.23 17.18
C ARG A 216 -1.91 -7.85 17.03
N GLN A 217 -1.86 -9.18 17.01
CA GLN A 217 -0.64 -9.91 16.72
C GLN A 217 -0.06 -9.52 15.38
N ALA A 218 1.20 -9.08 15.37
CA ALA A 218 1.94 -8.72 14.18
C ALA A 218 2.68 -9.92 13.59
N TYR A 219 3.11 -9.78 12.32
CA TYR A 219 3.85 -10.80 11.61
C TYR A 219 5.00 -10.17 10.82
N TYR A 220 6.19 -10.71 11.02
CA TYR A 220 7.34 -10.40 10.19
C TYR A 220 7.54 -11.51 9.17
N SER A 221 7.80 -11.16 7.93
CA SER A 221 8.05 -12.11 6.85
C SER A 221 9.23 -11.71 5.99
N GLU A 222 9.94 -12.71 5.45
CA GLU A 222 10.93 -12.53 4.39
C GLU A 222 10.48 -13.30 3.15
N GLY A 223 10.67 -12.72 1.95
CA GLY A 223 10.31 -13.40 0.70
C GLY A 223 9.88 -12.47 -0.42
N ASP A 224 9.22 -13.05 -1.39
CA ASP A 224 8.82 -12.38 -2.63
C ASP A 224 7.32 -12.07 -2.66
N ILE A 225 6.97 -10.98 -3.36
CA ILE A 225 5.60 -10.60 -3.67
C ILE A 225 5.47 -10.43 -5.18
N TYR A 226 4.43 -11.03 -5.75
CA TYR A 226 4.04 -10.87 -7.15
C TYR A 226 2.66 -10.25 -7.20
N ALA A 227 2.49 -9.25 -8.06
CA ALA A 227 1.23 -8.54 -8.19
C ALA A 227 0.62 -8.75 -9.57
N ALA A 228 -0.71 -8.80 -9.61
CA ALA A 228 -1.51 -8.72 -10.83
C ALA A 228 -2.64 -7.74 -10.61
N CYS A 229 -2.79 -6.79 -11.53
CA CYS A 229 -3.82 -5.75 -11.43
C CYS A 229 -4.86 -5.94 -12.54
N SER A 230 -6.13 -5.75 -12.21
CA SER A 230 -7.25 -5.82 -13.14
C SER A 230 -8.22 -4.66 -12.95
N PHE A 231 -8.81 -4.21 -14.05
CA PHE A 231 -9.90 -3.23 -14.04
C PHE A 231 -11.17 -3.87 -13.52
N MET A 232 -11.91 -3.16 -12.66
CA MET A 232 -13.21 -3.58 -12.16
C MET A 232 -14.34 -2.74 -12.77
N ARG A 233 -14.32 -1.43 -12.55
CA ARG A 233 -15.34 -0.50 -13.02
C ARG A 233 -14.83 0.95 -12.97
N THR A 234 -15.59 1.86 -13.54
CA THR A 234 -15.45 3.30 -13.28
C THR A 234 -16.42 3.74 -12.18
N VAL A 235 -16.08 4.84 -11.50
CA VAL A 235 -16.96 5.54 -10.55
C VAL A 235 -17.15 6.99 -11.00
N SER A 236 -18.23 7.62 -10.55
CA SER A 236 -18.52 9.01 -10.87
C SER A 236 -17.40 9.93 -10.38
N ARG A 237 -16.86 10.78 -11.27
CA ARG A 237 -15.84 11.78 -10.89
C ARG A 237 -16.35 12.80 -9.88
N ALA A 238 -17.64 13.13 -9.92
CA ALA A 238 -18.25 14.06 -8.99
C ALA A 238 -18.32 13.50 -7.57
N GLU A 239 -18.67 12.21 -7.43
CA GLU A 239 -18.73 11.51 -6.14
C GLU A 239 -17.33 11.21 -5.59
N PHE A 240 -16.36 10.93 -6.47
CA PHE A 240 -14.99 10.64 -6.07
C PHE A 240 -14.16 11.88 -5.72
N LEU A 241 -14.55 13.07 -6.18
CA LEU A 241 -13.75 14.30 -6.05
C LEU A 241 -13.27 14.60 -4.62
N PRO A 242 -14.05 14.40 -3.54
CA PRO A 242 -13.58 14.59 -2.16
C PRO A 242 -12.37 13.73 -1.78
N TYR A 243 -12.16 12.60 -2.45
CA TYR A 243 -11.10 11.63 -2.18
C TYR A 243 -9.87 11.81 -3.08
N ALA A 244 -10.00 12.59 -4.13
CA ALA A 244 -8.99 12.67 -5.19
C ALA A 244 -7.67 13.33 -4.77
N PHE A 245 -7.70 14.16 -3.73
CA PHE A 245 -6.56 14.97 -3.28
C PHE A 245 -6.02 14.55 -1.90
N SER A 246 -6.50 13.45 -1.34
CA SER A 246 -6.07 12.91 -0.05
C SER A 246 -4.76 12.10 -0.15
N GLY A 247 -4.31 11.76 -1.36
CA GLY A 247 -3.17 10.90 -1.63
C GLY A 247 -1.93 11.59 -2.24
#